data_7dc924d62f82ba33fe5a034f563976d7
#
_entry.id   7dc924d62f82ba33fe5a034f563976d7
#
_cell.length_a   1.000
_cell.length_b   1.000
_cell.length_c   1.000
_cell.angle_alpha   90.00
_cell.angle_beta   90.00
_cell.angle_gamma   90.00
#
_symmetry.space_group_name_H-M   'P 1'
#
loop_
_entity.id
_entity.type
_entity.pdbx_description
1 polymer ?
#
loop_
_entity_poly.entity_id
_entity_poly.type
_entity_poly.pdbx_seq_one_letter_code
_entity_poly.pdbx_strand_id
1 'polypeptide(L)' 'PQRGKIVAVGKGTKEHPISVKVGDNVLYGKYSGTDLKYEGKDYLIMKESDILAIIN' A
#
# COMPACT_ATOMS: atom_id res chain seq x y z
N PRO A 1 -0.47 0.99 -14.38
CA PRO A 1 -0.37 1.04 -12.92
C PRO A 1 -0.86 2.36 -12.37
N GLN A 2 -1.29 2.33 -11.10
CA GLN A 2 -1.78 3.51 -10.40
C GLN A 2 -0.77 3.95 -9.36
N ARG A 3 -0.86 5.22 -8.99
CA ARG A 3 -0.04 5.78 -7.93
C ARG A 3 -0.84 5.91 -6.63
N GLY A 4 -0.16 5.74 -5.52
CA GLY A 4 -0.77 5.97 -4.23
C GLY A 4 0.28 6.37 -3.21
N LYS A 5 -0.20 6.90 -2.10
CA LYS A 5 0.66 7.26 -0.98
C LYS A 5 0.34 6.34 0.20
N ILE A 6 1.38 5.79 0.80
CA ILE A 6 1.23 4.92 1.96
C ILE A 6 0.85 5.77 3.18
N VAL A 7 -0.30 5.49 3.78
CA VAL A 7 -0.75 6.22 4.98
C VAL A 7 -0.63 5.37 6.24
N ALA A 8 -0.54 4.06 6.10
CA ALA A 8 -0.33 3.15 7.22
C ALA A 8 0.25 1.84 6.71
N VAL A 9 1.04 1.17 7.53
CA VAL A 9 1.62 -0.13 7.19
C VAL A 9 1.44 -1.10 8.35
N GLY A 10 1.37 -2.39 8.03
CA GLY A 10 1.34 -3.45 9.02
C GLY A 10 2.76 -3.72 9.55
N LYS A 11 2.84 -4.59 10.53
CA LYS A 11 4.14 -4.93 11.15
C LYS A 11 5.00 -5.87 10.30
N GLY A 12 4.38 -6.59 9.38
CA GLY A 12 5.08 -7.64 8.66
C GLY A 12 5.39 -8.83 9.57
N THR A 13 6.24 -9.72 9.07
CA THR A 13 6.70 -10.87 9.82
C THR A 13 8.21 -11.02 9.64
N LYS A 14 8.84 -11.92 10.39
CA LYS A 14 10.26 -12.19 10.21
C LYS A 14 10.57 -12.71 8.81
N GLU A 15 9.65 -13.51 8.27
CA GLU A 15 9.80 -14.09 6.93
C GLU A 15 9.49 -13.10 5.83
N HIS A 16 8.55 -12.18 6.12
CA HIS A 16 8.09 -11.21 5.13
C HIS A 16 8.02 -9.81 5.76
N PRO A 17 9.18 -9.21 6.02
CA PRO A 17 9.18 -7.86 6.59
C PRO A 17 8.63 -6.84 5.61
N ILE A 18 8.02 -5.79 6.14
CA ILE A 18 7.47 -4.72 5.32
C ILE A 18 8.59 -3.79 4.92
N SER A 19 8.77 -3.59 3.62
CA SER A 19 9.82 -2.72 3.09
C SER A 19 9.33 -1.31 2.77
N VAL A 20 8.02 -1.10 2.68
CA VAL A 20 7.46 0.24 2.43
C VAL A 20 7.26 0.96 3.75
N LYS A 21 7.24 2.28 3.68
CA LYS A 21 7.09 3.14 4.86
C LYS A 21 5.93 4.10 4.67
N VAL A 22 5.37 4.55 5.78
CA VAL A 22 4.35 5.60 5.76
C VAL A 22 4.93 6.83 5.06
N GLY A 23 4.18 7.38 4.13
CA GLY A 23 4.62 8.53 3.35
C GLY A 23 5.25 8.18 2.00
N ASP A 24 5.55 6.90 1.76
CA ASP A 24 6.11 6.49 0.47
C ASP A 24 5.07 6.62 -0.63
N ASN A 25 5.54 7.06 -1.80
CA ASN A 25 4.72 7.04 -3.00
C ASN A 25 5.04 5.77 -3.77
N VAL A 26 4.01 5.05 -4.16
CA VAL A 26 4.17 3.72 -4.76
C VAL A 26 3.31 3.59 -6.01
N LEU A 27 3.70 2.64 -6.87
CA LEU A 27 2.89 2.20 -7.99
C LEU A 27 2.30 0.85 -7.65
N TYR A 28 1.05 0.64 -8.00
CA TYR A 28 0.37 -0.63 -7.77
C TYR A 28 -0.54 -0.97 -8.94
N GLY A 29 -0.95 -2.24 -9.01
CA GLY A 29 -1.80 -2.70 -10.09
C GLY A 29 -3.20 -2.11 -10.01
N LYS A 30 -3.81 -1.88 -11.17
CA LYS A 30 -5.11 -1.22 -11.28
C LYS A 30 -6.21 -1.93 -10.50
N TYR A 31 -6.15 -3.24 -10.40
CA TYR A 31 -7.18 -4.02 -9.71
C TYR A 31 -6.69 -4.63 -8.41
N SER A 32 -5.58 -4.12 -7.89
CA SER A 32 -5.02 -4.62 -6.64
C SER A 32 -5.73 -4.04 -5.44
N GLY A 33 -5.80 -4.82 -4.37
CA GLY A 33 -6.28 -4.35 -3.09
C GLY A 33 -7.79 -4.37 -2.96
N THR A 34 -8.23 -3.96 -1.78
CA THR A 34 -9.64 -3.90 -1.42
C THR A 34 -9.97 -2.48 -0.96
N ASP A 35 -11.07 -1.94 -1.48
CA ASP A 35 -11.49 -0.61 -1.09
C ASP A 35 -11.93 -0.58 0.37
N LEU A 36 -11.50 0.47 1.06
CA LEU A 36 -11.85 0.68 2.45
C LEU A 36 -12.29 2.14 2.62
N LYS A 37 -13.42 2.36 3.27
CA LYS A 37 -13.84 3.70 3.62
C LYS A 37 -13.73 3.91 5.13
N TYR A 38 -13.01 4.94 5.53
CA TYR A 38 -12.78 5.23 6.94
C TYR A 38 -12.87 6.74 7.17
N GLU A 39 -13.74 7.13 8.09
CA GLU A 39 -13.98 8.54 8.44
C GLU A 39 -14.22 9.43 7.22
N GLY A 40 -15.00 8.95 6.27
CA GLY A 40 -15.36 9.71 5.08
C GLY A 40 -14.30 9.75 3.99
N LYS A 41 -13.18 9.07 4.19
CA LYS A 41 -12.10 9.02 3.20
C LYS A 41 -11.97 7.63 2.63
N ASP A 42 -11.60 7.57 1.36
CA ASP A 42 -11.42 6.29 0.67
C ASP A 42 -9.95 5.87 0.73
N TYR A 43 -9.74 4.62 1.10
CA TYR A 43 -8.41 4.02 1.16
C TYR A 43 -8.41 2.70 0.42
N LEU A 44 -7.23 2.17 0.18
CA LEU A 44 -7.06 0.89 -0.44
C LEU A 44 -6.13 0.05 0.42
N ILE A 45 -6.59 -1.15 0.78
CA ILE A 45 -5.77 -2.11 1.54
C ILE A 45 -5.22 -3.13 0.58
N MET A 46 -3.93 -3.36 0.60
CA MET A 46 -3.30 -4.34 -0.27
C MET A 46 -2.10 -4.98 0.40
N LYS A 47 -1.68 -6.11 -0.14
CA LYS A 47 -0.47 -6.78 0.30
C LYS A 47 0.75 -6.07 -0.28
N GLU A 48 1.88 -6.16 0.40
CA GLU A 48 3.12 -5.58 -0.12
C GLU A 48 3.45 -6.10 -1.51
N SER A 49 3.16 -7.38 -1.76
CA SER A 49 3.41 -7.99 -3.07
C SER A 49 2.60 -7.38 -4.21
N ASP A 50 1.54 -6.64 -3.90
CA ASP A 50 0.75 -5.94 -4.91
C ASP A 50 1.37 -4.61 -5.30
N ILE A 51 2.36 -4.14 -4.55
CA ILE A 51 3.06 -2.90 -4.84
C ILE A 51 4.15 -3.20 -5.86
N LEU A 52 4.11 -2.51 -6.99
CA LEU A 52 5.02 -2.76 -8.09
C LEU A 52 6.35 -2.03 -7.92
N ALA A 53 6.33 -0.83 -7.38
CA ALA A 53 7.54 -0.04 -7.21
C ALA A 53 7.32 1.11 -6.22
N ILE A 54 8.41 1.56 -5.62
CA ILE A 54 8.43 2.75 -4.77
C ILE A 54 9.04 3.87 -5.61
N ILE A 55 8.33 4.99 -5.72
CA ILE A 55 8.71 6.08 -6.63
C ILE A 55 9.00 7.41 -5.92
N ASN A 56 9.37 7.34 -4.68
CA ASN A 56 9.69 8.56 -3.91
C ASN A 56 10.64 9.50 -4.65
#